data_32ca3256f96e806ebd12626e284324f2
#
_entry.id   32ca3256f96e806ebd12626e284324f2
#
_cell.length_a   1.000
_cell.length_b   1.000
_cell.length_c   1.000
_cell.angle_alpha   90.00
_cell.angle_beta   90.00
_cell.angle_gamma   90.00
#
_symmetry.space_group_name_H-M   'P 1'
#
loop_
_entity.id
_entity.type
_entity.pdbx_description
1 polymer ?
#
loop_
_entity_poly.entity_id
_entity_poly.type
_entity_poly.pdbx_seq_one_letter_code
_entity_poly.pdbx_strand_id
1 'polypeptide(L)'
;VIDRVPVVIVGAGPAGLMLARLLALDGVESLVLERQTREHVLGRVRAGVMEWGTTDLLRAAGVGDRMDRQGIVHDGVGLSFSGRHVRVDFRRLTGKAVMVYGQTQVTRDLYDAVDAAGVPVVDRAADVALHDVAGTAGTEPHVTFRTPDGVGHRVGCAYVAGCDGSHGVSRTAIPPSVLRTWERVYPFGWLGVLSETPPVDSELVYAHSERGFALCSMRHSMLSRYYVQCRLDDAVEDWPDERFWPELRCRLPGEVAERLVTGPSIERSLTPLRSFVAEPMRYGRLVLAGDAAHIVPPTGAKGLNLAFSDVHYLAPALVDAVRRGSTTGLDEYSDRALRRVWKAVRFSWWLTTLMHRFGGSDDFDRRIQEAELDYLAGSEAAQRSFAENYVGLPL
;
A
#
# COMPACT_ATOMS: atom_id res chain seq x y z
N VAL A 1 -11.40 -31.74 3.33
CA VAL A 1 -11.42 -30.73 4.42
C VAL A 1 -10.02 -30.68 4.97
N ILE A 2 -9.42 -29.46 5.02
CA ILE A 2 -8.10 -29.24 5.63
C ILE A 2 -8.34 -29.05 7.12
N ASP A 3 -7.91 -30.03 7.94
CA ASP A 3 -8.11 -29.98 9.38
C ASP A 3 -6.97 -29.23 10.10
N ARG A 4 -5.79 -29.17 9.46
CA ARG A 4 -4.60 -28.54 10.02
C ARG A 4 -3.62 -28.10 8.93
N VAL A 5 -3.01 -26.91 9.10
CA VAL A 5 -1.88 -26.40 8.30
C VAL A 5 -0.88 -25.69 9.20
N PRO A 6 0.40 -25.60 8.83
CA PRO A 6 1.37 -24.80 9.59
C PRO A 6 0.96 -23.33 9.74
N VAL A 7 0.48 -22.70 8.67
CA VAL A 7 0.14 -21.26 8.67
C VAL A 7 -1.25 -21.04 8.05
N VAL A 8 -2.13 -20.37 8.78
CA VAL A 8 -3.36 -19.81 8.22
C VAL A 8 -3.14 -18.32 7.95
N ILE A 9 -3.40 -17.90 6.72
CA ILE A 9 -3.30 -16.50 6.26
C ILE A 9 -4.71 -15.95 6.11
N VAL A 10 -5.04 -14.89 6.82
CA VAL A 10 -6.34 -14.23 6.73
C VAL A 10 -6.20 -13.02 5.82
N GLY A 11 -6.86 -13.06 4.65
CA GLY A 11 -6.85 -12.05 3.60
C GLY A 11 -6.02 -12.44 2.39
N ALA A 12 -6.64 -12.42 1.19
CA ALA A 12 -6.02 -12.66 -0.11
C ALA A 12 -5.70 -11.34 -0.85
N GLY A 13 -5.37 -10.29 -0.11
CA GLY A 13 -4.74 -9.10 -0.67
C GLY A 13 -3.27 -9.34 -1.03
N PRO A 14 -2.57 -8.34 -1.59
CA PRO A 14 -1.17 -8.49 -2.00
C PRO A 14 -0.24 -9.04 -0.91
N ALA A 15 -0.41 -8.60 0.35
CA ALA A 15 0.41 -9.09 1.47
C ALA A 15 0.20 -10.60 1.71
N GLY A 16 -1.05 -11.04 1.81
CA GLY A 16 -1.37 -12.44 2.09
C GLY A 16 -0.96 -13.38 0.97
N LEU A 17 -1.21 -12.98 -0.28
CA LEU A 17 -0.81 -13.76 -1.45
C LEU A 17 0.71 -13.83 -1.62
N MET A 18 1.43 -12.72 -1.38
CA MET A 18 2.90 -12.73 -1.41
C MET A 18 3.46 -13.63 -0.30
N LEU A 19 2.90 -13.56 0.91
CA LEU A 19 3.30 -14.44 2.01
C LEU A 19 3.05 -15.91 1.65
N ALA A 20 1.87 -16.24 1.14
CA ALA A 20 1.52 -17.59 0.69
C ALA A 20 2.50 -18.11 -0.37
N ARG A 21 2.85 -17.26 -1.33
CA ARG A 21 3.80 -17.59 -2.39
C ARG A 21 5.21 -17.87 -1.84
N LEU A 22 5.72 -17.01 -0.95
CA LEU A 22 7.05 -17.21 -0.36
C LEU A 22 7.11 -18.45 0.53
N LEU A 23 6.06 -18.70 1.33
CA LEU A 23 5.97 -19.94 2.13
C LEU A 23 5.97 -21.19 1.24
N ALA A 24 5.22 -21.16 0.13
CA ALA A 24 5.18 -22.27 -0.82
C ALA A 24 6.54 -22.53 -1.49
N LEU A 25 7.30 -21.48 -1.84
CA LEU A 25 8.65 -21.60 -2.39
C LEU A 25 9.60 -22.33 -1.42
N ASP A 26 9.42 -22.09 -0.12
CA ASP A 26 10.18 -22.78 0.93
C ASP A 26 9.52 -24.08 1.41
N GLY A 27 8.45 -24.56 0.74
CA GLY A 27 7.74 -25.80 1.04
C GLY A 27 7.05 -25.80 2.41
N VAL A 28 6.57 -24.63 2.86
CA VAL A 28 5.72 -24.49 4.04
C VAL A 28 4.26 -24.38 3.56
N GLU A 29 3.45 -25.35 3.98
CA GLU A 29 2.02 -25.36 3.65
C GLU A 29 1.28 -24.22 4.34
N SER A 30 0.33 -23.63 3.63
CA SER A 30 -0.54 -22.58 4.16
C SER A 30 -1.95 -22.66 3.58
N LEU A 31 -2.90 -22.06 4.28
CA LEU A 31 -4.28 -21.87 3.83
C LEU A 31 -4.59 -20.39 3.84
N VAL A 32 -5.10 -19.86 2.71
CA VAL A 32 -5.52 -18.46 2.62
C VAL A 32 -7.05 -18.39 2.72
N LEU A 33 -7.54 -17.50 3.61
CA LEU A 33 -8.96 -17.22 3.79
C LEU A 33 -9.28 -15.81 3.32
N GLU A 34 -10.18 -15.66 2.34
CA GLU A 34 -10.61 -14.35 1.83
C GLU A 34 -12.15 -14.21 1.97
N ARG A 35 -12.59 -13.08 2.54
CA ARG A 35 -14.03 -12.83 2.74
C ARG A 35 -14.79 -12.44 1.48
N GLN A 36 -14.09 -11.97 0.46
CA GLN A 36 -14.65 -11.54 -0.81
C GLN A 36 -14.41 -12.59 -1.89
N THR A 37 -14.99 -12.38 -3.08
CA THR A 37 -14.65 -13.18 -4.25
C THR A 37 -13.33 -12.70 -4.85
N ARG A 38 -12.64 -13.56 -5.60
CA ARG A 38 -11.44 -13.21 -6.35
C ARG A 38 -11.70 -12.04 -7.32
N GLU A 39 -12.85 -12.03 -7.99
CA GLU A 39 -13.25 -10.96 -8.91
C GLU A 39 -13.34 -9.61 -8.17
N HIS A 40 -13.93 -9.62 -6.96
CA HIS A 40 -13.99 -8.41 -6.13
C HIS A 40 -12.60 -7.91 -5.75
N VAL A 41 -11.70 -8.80 -5.32
CA VAL A 41 -10.32 -8.45 -4.95
C VAL A 41 -9.57 -7.86 -6.15
N LEU A 42 -9.71 -8.47 -7.34
CA LEU A 42 -9.09 -8.02 -8.58
C LEU A 42 -9.76 -6.77 -9.18
N GLY A 43 -11.03 -6.51 -8.86
CA GLY A 43 -11.74 -5.32 -9.30
C GLY A 43 -11.37 -4.04 -8.56
N ARG A 44 -10.63 -4.13 -7.46
CA ARG A 44 -10.23 -2.95 -6.67
C ARG A 44 -9.07 -2.20 -7.32
N VAL A 45 -9.38 -1.09 -7.97
CA VAL A 45 -8.35 -0.24 -8.58
C VAL A 45 -7.61 0.55 -7.50
N ARG A 46 -6.31 0.31 -7.37
CA ARG A 46 -5.42 1.01 -6.43
C ARG A 46 -4.14 1.47 -7.14
N ALA A 47 -3.41 2.38 -6.50
CA ALA A 47 -2.10 2.83 -6.99
C ALA A 47 -1.12 1.65 -7.08
N GLY A 48 -0.16 1.77 -7.99
CA GLY A 48 0.84 0.74 -8.23
C GLY A 48 2.21 1.38 -8.49
N VAL A 49 2.66 2.27 -7.60
CA VAL A 49 4.06 2.75 -7.63
C VAL A 49 4.86 1.88 -6.67
N MET A 50 5.79 1.12 -7.22
CA MET A 50 6.61 0.17 -6.45
C MET A 50 8.03 0.68 -6.28
N GLU A 51 8.51 0.57 -5.06
CA GLU A 51 9.91 0.80 -4.71
C GLU A 51 10.82 -0.25 -5.33
N TRP A 52 12.10 0.06 -5.47
CA TRP A 52 13.10 -0.86 -6.01
C TRP A 52 13.13 -2.21 -5.28
N GLY A 53 13.16 -2.21 -3.93
CA GLY A 53 13.14 -3.44 -3.13
C GLY A 53 11.87 -4.28 -3.31
N THR A 54 10.73 -3.64 -3.58
CA THR A 54 9.47 -4.33 -3.88
C THR A 54 9.54 -5.06 -5.23
N THR A 55 10.10 -4.41 -6.25
CA THR A 55 10.27 -5.06 -7.58
C THR A 55 11.23 -6.24 -7.51
N ASP A 56 12.31 -6.13 -6.73
CA ASP A 56 13.26 -7.23 -6.53
C ASP A 56 12.61 -8.40 -5.78
N LEU A 57 11.77 -8.12 -4.79
CA LEU A 57 11.02 -9.17 -4.08
C LEU A 57 10.02 -9.90 -5.01
N LEU A 58 9.32 -9.17 -5.89
CA LEU A 58 8.43 -9.77 -6.90
C LEU A 58 9.20 -10.68 -7.87
N ARG A 59 10.38 -10.25 -8.32
CA ARG A 59 11.27 -11.07 -9.17
C ARG A 59 11.74 -12.32 -8.43
N ALA A 60 12.20 -12.18 -7.20
CA ALA A 60 12.63 -13.30 -6.36
C ALA A 60 11.50 -14.30 -6.07
N ALA A 61 10.27 -13.83 -5.94
CA ALA A 61 9.07 -14.66 -5.80
C ALA A 61 8.63 -15.34 -7.11
N GLY A 62 9.27 -15.04 -8.25
CA GLY A 62 8.94 -15.58 -9.57
C GLY A 62 7.66 -15.01 -10.17
N VAL A 63 7.28 -13.79 -9.78
CA VAL A 63 6.07 -13.09 -10.26
C VAL A 63 6.39 -11.73 -10.90
N GLY A 64 7.66 -11.50 -11.27
CA GLY A 64 8.12 -10.24 -11.85
C GLY A 64 7.96 -10.13 -13.37
N ASP A 65 7.78 -11.21 -14.11
CA ASP A 65 7.87 -11.25 -15.57
C ASP A 65 6.91 -10.29 -16.30
N ARG A 66 5.64 -10.22 -15.87
CA ARG A 66 4.67 -9.30 -16.46
C ARG A 66 5.00 -7.87 -16.09
N MET A 67 5.40 -7.63 -14.85
CA MET A 67 5.85 -6.31 -14.39
C MET A 67 7.03 -5.80 -15.24
N ASP A 68 8.02 -6.64 -15.50
CA ASP A 68 9.22 -6.26 -16.28
C ASP A 68 8.90 -5.99 -17.75
N ARG A 69 7.85 -6.61 -18.31
CA ARG A 69 7.41 -6.37 -19.69
C ARG A 69 6.44 -5.19 -19.84
N GLN A 70 5.58 -4.94 -18.85
CA GLN A 70 4.44 -4.01 -18.97
C GLN A 70 4.52 -2.83 -18.03
N GLY A 71 5.36 -2.90 -16.98
CA GLY A 71 5.56 -1.81 -16.04
C GLY A 71 6.26 -0.63 -16.68
N ILE A 72 6.01 0.55 -16.17
CA ILE A 72 6.63 1.79 -16.61
C ILE A 72 7.66 2.21 -15.57
N VAL A 73 8.92 2.29 -15.99
CA VAL A 73 9.99 2.78 -15.12
C VAL A 73 9.94 4.29 -15.07
N HIS A 74 9.89 4.84 -13.85
CA HIS A 74 10.04 6.27 -13.63
C HIS A 74 11.39 6.54 -12.97
N ASP A 75 12.26 7.22 -13.71
CA ASP A 75 13.59 7.64 -13.24
C ASP A 75 13.54 8.89 -12.38
N GLY A 76 12.37 9.51 -12.25
CA GLY A 76 12.15 10.72 -11.47
C GLY A 76 10.68 10.97 -11.19
N VAL A 77 10.42 12.19 -10.69
CA VAL A 77 9.08 12.71 -10.43
C VAL A 77 9.05 14.22 -10.61
N GLY A 78 7.97 14.73 -11.16
CA GLY A 78 7.71 16.17 -11.27
C GLY A 78 7.09 16.73 -9.99
N LEU A 79 7.64 17.84 -9.50
CA LEU A 79 7.08 18.64 -8.42
C LEU A 79 6.69 20.01 -9.00
N SER A 80 5.42 20.37 -8.89
CA SER A 80 4.87 21.63 -9.40
C SER A 80 4.39 22.50 -8.23
N PHE A 81 4.86 23.71 -8.15
CA PHE A 81 4.50 24.66 -7.09
C PHE A 81 4.85 26.10 -7.51
N SER A 82 4.13 27.08 -7.05
CA SER A 82 4.36 28.51 -7.33
C SER A 82 4.58 28.81 -8.82
N GLY A 83 3.80 28.15 -9.71
CA GLY A 83 3.89 28.30 -11.16
C GLY A 83 5.12 27.63 -11.83
N ARG A 84 5.95 26.93 -11.07
CA ARG A 84 7.15 26.23 -11.57
C ARG A 84 6.93 24.72 -11.61
N HIS A 85 7.68 24.06 -12.48
CA HIS A 85 7.77 22.60 -12.54
C HIS A 85 9.24 22.17 -12.40
N VAL A 86 9.53 21.34 -11.41
CA VAL A 86 10.88 20.87 -11.09
C VAL A 86 10.90 19.35 -11.11
N ARG A 87 11.77 18.73 -11.86
CA ARG A 87 11.96 17.29 -11.88
C ARG A 87 13.05 16.88 -10.89
N VAL A 88 12.70 15.96 -9.97
CA VAL A 88 13.68 15.28 -9.11
C VAL A 88 14.10 13.97 -9.78
N ASP A 89 15.37 13.87 -10.15
CA ASP A 89 15.95 12.75 -10.88
C ASP A 89 16.43 11.66 -9.92
N PHE A 90 15.61 10.61 -9.74
CA PHE A 90 15.94 9.49 -8.84
C PHE A 90 17.15 8.70 -9.32
N ARG A 91 17.24 8.43 -10.64
CA ARG A 91 18.33 7.66 -11.22
C ARG A 91 19.68 8.32 -10.97
N ARG A 92 19.77 9.62 -11.25
CA ARG A 92 20.98 10.40 -11.00
C ARG A 92 21.36 10.46 -9.53
N LEU A 93 20.35 10.64 -8.65
CA LEU A 93 20.59 10.88 -7.24
C LEU A 93 20.85 9.60 -6.43
N THR A 94 20.26 8.46 -6.82
CA THR A 94 20.28 7.23 -6.01
C THR A 94 20.74 5.99 -6.76
N GLY A 95 20.90 6.07 -8.09
CA GLY A 95 21.12 4.91 -8.96
C GLY A 95 19.89 4.02 -9.15
N LYS A 96 18.73 4.37 -8.57
CA LYS A 96 17.50 3.58 -8.56
C LYS A 96 16.36 4.34 -9.25
N ALA A 97 15.28 3.61 -9.49
CA ALA A 97 14.04 4.12 -10.07
C ALA A 97 12.85 3.53 -9.31
N VAL A 98 11.65 3.96 -9.63
CA VAL A 98 10.41 3.29 -9.21
C VAL A 98 9.73 2.66 -10.42
N MET A 99 8.90 1.65 -10.16
CA MET A 99 8.13 0.95 -11.17
C MET A 99 6.65 1.30 -11.00
N VAL A 100 6.03 1.81 -12.05
CA VAL A 100 4.58 1.95 -12.11
C VAL A 100 4.00 0.69 -12.74
N TYR A 101 3.34 -0.11 -11.91
CA TYR A 101 2.65 -1.34 -12.31
C TYR A 101 1.45 -1.53 -11.40
N GLY A 102 0.26 -1.58 -11.96
CA GLY A 102 -0.99 -1.52 -11.21
C GLY A 102 -1.10 -2.61 -10.14
N GLN A 103 -1.54 -2.24 -8.93
CA GLN A 103 -1.72 -3.21 -7.84
C GLN A 103 -2.64 -4.37 -8.23
N THR A 104 -3.65 -4.13 -9.08
CA THR A 104 -4.53 -5.17 -9.63
C THR A 104 -3.73 -6.22 -10.41
N GLN A 105 -2.74 -5.79 -11.21
CA GLN A 105 -1.90 -6.71 -11.97
C GLN A 105 -0.98 -7.51 -11.05
N VAL A 106 -0.35 -6.84 -10.07
CA VAL A 106 0.45 -7.52 -9.03
C VAL A 106 -0.38 -8.59 -8.32
N THR A 107 -1.60 -8.26 -7.93
CA THR A 107 -2.49 -9.19 -7.22
C THR A 107 -2.87 -10.38 -8.11
N ARG A 108 -3.12 -10.15 -9.41
CA ARG A 108 -3.39 -11.22 -10.39
C ARG A 108 -2.19 -12.14 -10.55
N ASP A 109 -0.99 -11.58 -10.72
CA ASP A 109 0.25 -12.38 -10.85
C ASP A 109 0.50 -13.25 -9.62
N LEU A 110 0.18 -12.71 -8.43
CA LEU A 110 0.29 -13.46 -7.18
C LEU A 110 -0.76 -14.56 -7.07
N TYR A 111 -2.02 -14.33 -7.48
CA TYR A 111 -3.04 -15.39 -7.55
C TYR A 111 -2.61 -16.51 -8.48
N ASP A 112 -2.17 -16.16 -9.70
CA ASP A 112 -1.70 -17.14 -10.68
C ASP A 112 -0.55 -18.00 -10.12
N ALA A 113 0.39 -17.38 -9.39
CA ALA A 113 1.53 -18.08 -8.77
C ALA A 113 1.14 -18.94 -7.56
N VAL A 114 0.16 -18.51 -6.77
CA VAL A 114 -0.38 -19.25 -5.62
C VAL A 114 -1.17 -20.47 -6.10
N ASP A 115 -2.01 -20.30 -7.14
CA ASP A 115 -2.73 -21.39 -7.77
C ASP A 115 -1.76 -22.42 -8.38
N ALA A 116 -0.75 -21.97 -9.12
CA ALA A 116 0.27 -22.85 -9.70
C ALA A 116 1.09 -23.62 -8.65
N ALA A 117 1.23 -23.06 -7.44
CA ALA A 117 1.88 -23.72 -6.31
C ALA A 117 0.93 -24.67 -5.54
N GLY A 118 -0.35 -24.74 -5.92
CA GLY A 118 -1.34 -25.58 -5.25
C GLY A 118 -1.73 -25.12 -3.84
N VAL A 119 -1.49 -23.84 -3.51
CA VAL A 119 -1.89 -23.30 -2.20
C VAL A 119 -3.40 -23.06 -2.18
N PRO A 120 -4.14 -23.65 -1.23
CA PRO A 120 -5.58 -23.48 -1.15
C PRO A 120 -5.94 -22.03 -0.74
N VAL A 121 -6.82 -21.42 -1.54
CA VAL A 121 -7.45 -20.14 -1.24
C VAL A 121 -8.95 -20.35 -1.13
N VAL A 122 -9.51 -20.05 0.03
CA VAL A 122 -10.97 -20.13 0.26
C VAL A 122 -11.55 -18.74 0.15
N ASP A 123 -12.22 -18.49 -0.97
CA ASP A 123 -12.95 -17.25 -1.22
C ASP A 123 -14.29 -17.26 -0.48
N ARG A 124 -14.81 -16.08 -0.14
CA ARG A 124 -16.06 -15.88 0.59
C ARG A 124 -16.10 -16.59 1.94
N ALA A 125 -14.94 -16.69 2.59
CA ALA A 125 -14.84 -17.17 3.96
C ALA A 125 -15.50 -16.16 4.92
N ALA A 126 -16.68 -16.51 5.41
CA ALA A 126 -17.45 -15.68 6.34
C ALA A 126 -17.15 -16.05 7.80
N ASP A 127 -17.49 -15.16 8.74
CA ASP A 127 -17.41 -15.39 10.18
C ASP A 127 -16.03 -15.89 10.64
N VAL A 128 -14.96 -15.39 10.01
CA VAL A 128 -13.59 -15.77 10.40
C VAL A 128 -13.32 -15.32 11.84
N ALA A 129 -12.95 -16.27 12.69
CA ALA A 129 -12.55 -16.01 14.06
C ALA A 129 -11.26 -16.74 14.43
N LEU A 130 -10.39 -16.05 15.16
CA LEU A 130 -9.10 -16.55 15.63
C LEU A 130 -9.20 -16.99 17.07
N HIS A 131 -8.69 -18.18 17.38
CA HIS A 131 -8.76 -18.76 18.71
C HIS A 131 -7.37 -19.17 19.19
N ASP A 132 -7.10 -19.03 20.49
CA ASP A 132 -5.90 -19.51 21.20
C ASP A 132 -4.58 -18.94 20.64
N VAL A 133 -4.63 -17.76 20.00
CA VAL A 133 -3.45 -17.12 19.37
C VAL A 133 -2.44 -16.56 20.37
N ALA A 134 -2.77 -16.47 21.65
CA ALA A 134 -1.84 -15.99 22.69
C ALA A 134 -0.61 -16.91 22.86
N GLY A 135 -0.71 -18.16 22.44
CA GLY A 135 0.39 -19.13 22.56
C GLY A 135 0.54 -19.66 23.99
N THR A 136 -0.54 -19.74 24.75
CA THR A 136 -0.56 -20.33 26.09
C THR A 136 -0.17 -21.80 26.01
N ALA A 137 0.66 -22.25 26.95
CA ALA A 137 1.10 -23.65 27.00
C ALA A 137 -0.09 -24.63 27.02
N GLY A 138 -0.05 -25.64 26.15
CA GLY A 138 -1.10 -26.66 26.03
C GLY A 138 -2.28 -26.27 25.14
N THR A 139 -2.32 -25.05 24.57
CA THR A 139 -3.33 -24.66 23.56
C THR A 139 -2.72 -24.60 22.17
N GLU A 140 -3.47 -25.04 21.17
CA GLU A 140 -3.09 -24.92 19.76
C GLU A 140 -3.97 -23.84 19.08
N PRO A 141 -3.37 -22.85 18.43
CA PRO A 141 -4.10 -21.87 17.64
C PRO A 141 -4.97 -22.55 16.59
N HIS A 142 -6.18 -22.03 16.39
CA HIS A 142 -7.03 -22.46 15.30
C HIS A 142 -7.88 -21.31 14.79
N VAL A 143 -8.32 -21.45 13.54
CA VAL A 143 -9.22 -20.49 12.90
C VAL A 143 -10.53 -21.18 12.56
N THR A 144 -11.64 -20.54 12.86
CA THR A 144 -12.97 -20.97 12.43
C THR A 144 -13.52 -20.04 11.36
N PHE A 145 -14.25 -20.58 10.40
CA PHE A 145 -14.91 -19.80 9.32
C PHE A 145 -16.09 -20.59 8.76
N ARG A 146 -16.90 -19.92 7.93
CA ARG A 146 -17.99 -20.56 7.15
C ARG A 146 -17.74 -20.41 5.66
N THR A 147 -17.99 -21.46 4.92
CA THR A 147 -18.02 -21.45 3.47
C THR A 147 -19.38 -20.96 2.94
N PRO A 148 -19.50 -20.58 1.63
CA PRO A 148 -20.74 -20.05 1.05
C PRO A 148 -21.96 -20.95 1.17
N ASP A 149 -21.77 -22.26 1.26
CA ASP A 149 -22.81 -23.27 1.50
C ASP A 149 -23.26 -23.34 2.97
N GLY A 150 -22.71 -22.47 3.84
CA GLY A 150 -23.06 -22.37 5.25
C GLY A 150 -22.34 -23.37 6.16
N VAL A 151 -21.47 -24.22 5.61
CA VAL A 151 -20.72 -25.20 6.40
C VAL A 151 -19.65 -24.50 7.25
N GLY A 152 -19.65 -24.82 8.53
CA GLY A 152 -18.62 -24.34 9.47
C GLY A 152 -17.38 -25.22 9.41
N HIS A 153 -16.21 -24.56 9.41
CA HIS A 153 -14.90 -25.21 9.39
C HIS A 153 -14.06 -24.76 10.58
N ARG A 154 -13.21 -25.67 11.05
CA ARG A 154 -12.16 -25.38 12.04
C ARG A 154 -10.84 -25.91 11.53
N VAL A 155 -9.83 -25.06 11.48
CA VAL A 155 -8.48 -25.40 11.02
C VAL A 155 -7.46 -25.10 12.09
N GLY A 156 -6.79 -26.13 12.60
CA GLY A 156 -5.66 -25.99 13.53
C GLY A 156 -4.42 -25.44 12.81
N CYS A 157 -3.61 -24.64 13.49
CA CYS A 157 -2.40 -24.10 12.89
C CYS A 157 -1.30 -23.82 13.93
N ALA A 158 -0.06 -23.71 13.48
CA ALA A 158 1.02 -23.24 14.32
C ALA A 158 1.03 -21.71 14.45
N TYR A 159 0.69 -21.00 13.35
CA TYR A 159 0.67 -19.55 13.29
C TYR A 159 -0.51 -19.04 12.45
N VAL A 160 -0.98 -17.83 12.80
CA VAL A 160 -1.96 -17.07 12.02
C VAL A 160 -1.29 -15.79 11.53
N ALA A 161 -1.36 -15.53 10.23
CA ALA A 161 -0.91 -14.29 9.62
C ALA A 161 -2.11 -13.42 9.22
N GLY A 162 -2.33 -12.31 9.93
CA GLY A 162 -3.37 -11.34 9.65
C GLY A 162 -2.94 -10.38 8.56
N CYS A 163 -3.43 -10.62 7.34
CA CYS A 163 -3.24 -9.81 6.14
C CYS A 163 -4.58 -9.24 5.63
N ASP A 164 -5.56 -9.11 6.53
CA ASP A 164 -6.99 -8.87 6.28
C ASP A 164 -7.38 -7.38 6.20
N GLY A 165 -6.38 -6.52 6.06
CA GLY A 165 -6.56 -5.10 5.84
C GLY A 165 -7.04 -4.34 7.07
N SER A 166 -7.45 -3.09 6.85
CA SER A 166 -7.76 -2.15 7.94
C SER A 166 -9.02 -2.51 8.75
N HIS A 167 -9.89 -3.32 8.18
CA HIS A 167 -11.18 -3.71 8.78
C HIS A 167 -11.29 -5.22 9.00
N GLY A 168 -10.15 -5.90 9.06
CA GLY A 168 -10.07 -7.32 9.34
C GLY A 168 -10.23 -7.65 10.82
N VAL A 169 -10.40 -8.94 11.11
CA VAL A 169 -10.59 -9.47 12.46
C VAL A 169 -9.27 -9.72 13.20
N SER A 170 -8.16 -9.84 12.47
CA SER A 170 -6.89 -10.28 13.05
C SER A 170 -6.37 -9.31 14.10
N ARG A 171 -6.39 -8.00 13.83
CA ARG A 171 -5.92 -7.00 14.79
C ARG A 171 -6.75 -6.98 16.07
N THR A 172 -8.04 -7.22 15.97
CA THR A 172 -8.95 -7.22 17.14
C THR A 172 -8.78 -8.44 18.05
N ALA A 173 -8.06 -9.48 17.58
CA ALA A 173 -7.69 -10.63 18.41
C ALA A 173 -6.54 -10.32 19.38
N ILE A 174 -5.85 -9.18 19.22
CA ILE A 174 -4.85 -8.71 20.18
C ILE A 174 -5.56 -7.94 21.31
N PRO A 175 -5.36 -8.32 22.59
CA PRO A 175 -6.02 -7.64 23.70
C PRO A 175 -5.70 -6.15 23.75
N PRO A 176 -6.69 -5.28 24.10
CA PRO A 176 -6.44 -3.83 24.23
C PRO A 176 -5.37 -3.46 25.26
N SER A 177 -5.10 -4.32 26.23
CA SER A 177 -4.02 -4.13 27.21
C SER A 177 -2.62 -4.31 26.63
N VAL A 178 -2.51 -4.95 25.45
CA VAL A 178 -1.24 -5.22 24.73
C VAL A 178 -1.11 -4.31 23.53
N LEU A 179 -2.20 -4.13 22.77
CA LEU A 179 -2.20 -3.38 21.52
C LEU A 179 -2.20 -1.87 21.78
N ARG A 180 -1.21 -1.18 21.24
CA ARG A 180 -1.20 0.29 21.14
C ARG A 180 -1.47 0.67 19.70
N THR A 181 -2.26 1.73 19.50
CA THR A 181 -2.56 2.26 18.18
C THR A 181 -2.22 3.74 18.12
N TRP A 182 -1.67 4.14 16.98
CA TRP A 182 -1.32 5.51 16.68
C TRP A 182 -2.09 5.90 15.43
N GLU A 183 -2.88 6.96 15.50
CA GLU A 183 -3.71 7.38 14.37
C GLU A 183 -3.64 8.89 14.16
N ARG A 184 -3.63 9.28 12.89
CA ARG A 184 -3.82 10.66 12.47
C ARG A 184 -4.75 10.69 11.26
N VAL A 185 -5.90 11.32 11.42
CA VAL A 185 -6.82 11.60 10.31
C VAL A 185 -6.50 12.98 9.75
N TYR A 186 -6.43 13.07 8.42
CA TYR A 186 -6.23 14.35 7.73
C TYR A 186 -7.58 14.99 7.42
N PRO A 187 -7.68 16.35 7.49
CA PRO A 187 -8.97 17.05 7.35
C PRO A 187 -9.41 17.21 5.87
N PHE A 188 -8.97 16.33 5.00
CA PHE A 188 -9.28 16.31 3.57
C PHE A 188 -9.21 14.88 3.01
N GLY A 189 -9.79 14.72 1.84
CA GLY A 189 -9.71 13.51 1.03
C GLY A 189 -9.08 13.77 -0.33
N TRP A 190 -8.92 12.68 -1.08
CA TRP A 190 -8.58 12.70 -2.50
C TRP A 190 -9.78 12.26 -3.31
N LEU A 191 -10.24 13.12 -4.21
CA LEU A 191 -11.11 12.73 -5.30
C LEU A 191 -10.23 12.21 -6.43
N GLY A 192 -10.40 10.95 -6.79
CA GLY A 192 -9.66 10.30 -7.86
C GLY A 192 -10.52 10.04 -9.08
N VAL A 193 -9.99 10.35 -10.26
CA VAL A 193 -10.60 10.09 -11.57
C VAL A 193 -9.68 9.18 -12.40
N LEU A 194 -10.24 8.13 -12.98
CA LEU A 194 -9.60 7.32 -14.01
C LEU A 194 -10.20 7.68 -15.37
N SER A 195 -9.37 7.92 -16.37
CA SER A 195 -9.82 8.30 -17.72
C SER A 195 -8.93 7.66 -18.78
N GLU A 196 -9.54 7.25 -19.90
CA GLU A 196 -8.83 6.72 -21.08
C GLU A 196 -8.21 7.85 -21.90
N THR A 197 -7.29 8.56 -21.27
CA THR A 197 -6.54 9.67 -21.87
C THR A 197 -5.04 9.44 -21.70
N PRO A 198 -4.20 10.00 -22.61
CA PRO A 198 -2.77 9.95 -22.43
C PRO A 198 -2.37 10.70 -21.14
N PRO A 199 -1.27 10.30 -20.46
CA PRO A 199 -0.79 11.00 -19.29
C PRO A 199 -0.28 12.40 -19.63
N VAL A 200 -0.35 13.29 -18.66
CA VAL A 200 0.11 14.68 -18.80
C VAL A 200 1.64 14.79 -18.91
N ASP A 201 2.34 13.79 -18.39
CA ASP A 201 3.79 13.67 -18.46
C ASP A 201 4.20 12.19 -18.51
N SER A 202 5.45 11.91 -18.85
CA SER A 202 6.03 10.55 -18.82
C SER A 202 6.26 10.01 -17.42
N GLU A 203 6.28 10.87 -16.41
CA GLU A 203 6.44 10.55 -14.98
C GLU A 203 5.28 11.12 -14.18
N LEU A 204 5.18 10.75 -12.88
CA LEU A 204 4.19 11.34 -12.00
C LEU A 204 4.45 12.84 -11.79
N VAL A 205 3.38 13.63 -11.73
CA VAL A 205 3.45 15.06 -11.39
C VAL A 205 2.63 15.31 -10.14
N TYR A 206 3.31 15.76 -9.09
CA TYR A 206 2.72 16.25 -7.85
C TYR A 206 2.60 17.77 -7.94
N ALA A 207 1.42 18.31 -7.73
CA ALA A 207 1.21 19.74 -7.76
C ALA A 207 0.67 20.28 -6.43
N HIS A 208 1.38 21.27 -5.88
CA HIS A 208 0.93 22.13 -4.79
C HIS A 208 0.45 23.45 -5.35
N SER A 209 -0.76 23.85 -5.00
CA SER A 209 -1.33 25.15 -5.42
C SER A 209 -2.12 25.78 -4.27
N GLU A 210 -2.48 27.06 -4.42
CA GLU A 210 -3.38 27.75 -3.48
C GLU A 210 -4.75 27.08 -3.38
N ARG A 211 -5.16 26.33 -4.41
CA ARG A 211 -6.41 25.56 -4.47
C ARG A 211 -6.28 24.16 -3.84
N GLY A 212 -5.09 23.78 -3.38
CA GLY A 212 -4.79 22.47 -2.80
C GLY A 212 -3.97 21.58 -3.74
N PHE A 213 -3.83 20.35 -3.32
CA PHE A 213 -3.02 19.33 -3.98
C PHE A 213 -3.68 18.77 -5.24
N ALA A 214 -2.86 18.44 -6.25
CA ALA A 214 -3.22 17.56 -7.34
C ALA A 214 -2.09 16.54 -7.64
N LEU A 215 -2.46 15.38 -8.19
CA LEU A 215 -1.53 14.36 -8.66
C LEU A 215 -1.97 13.87 -10.02
N CYS A 216 -1.04 13.92 -10.99
CA CYS A 216 -1.20 13.29 -12.28
C CYS A 216 -0.35 12.01 -12.31
N SER A 217 -0.98 10.89 -12.63
CA SER A 217 -0.31 9.59 -12.76
C SER A 217 -0.89 8.80 -13.93
N MET A 218 -0.24 7.70 -14.30
CA MET A 218 -0.72 6.84 -15.37
C MET A 218 -0.82 5.38 -14.90
N ARG A 219 -1.53 4.58 -15.71
CA ARG A 219 -1.54 3.12 -15.65
C ARG A 219 -0.90 2.49 -16.88
N HIS A 220 -1.08 3.12 -18.04
CA HIS A 220 -0.40 2.87 -19.29
C HIS A 220 -0.53 4.11 -20.21
N SER A 221 -0.01 4.04 -21.42
CA SER A 221 0.08 5.18 -22.35
C SER A 221 -1.26 5.85 -22.70
N MET A 222 -2.39 5.19 -22.50
CA MET A 222 -3.74 5.69 -22.78
C MET A 222 -4.70 5.50 -21.58
N LEU A 223 -4.17 5.39 -20.37
CA LEU A 223 -4.99 5.29 -19.15
C LEU A 223 -4.32 6.06 -18.02
N SER A 224 -4.93 7.19 -17.68
CA SER A 224 -4.42 8.10 -16.67
C SER A 224 -5.29 8.12 -15.42
N ARG A 225 -4.65 8.30 -14.28
CA ARG A 225 -5.30 8.48 -13.00
C ARG A 225 -4.91 9.82 -12.41
N TYR A 226 -5.90 10.63 -12.14
CA TYR A 226 -5.76 11.96 -11.57
C TYR A 226 -6.38 12.03 -10.20
N TYR A 227 -5.80 12.85 -9.33
CA TYR A 227 -6.34 13.10 -8.00
C TYR A 227 -6.33 14.61 -7.72
N VAL A 228 -7.36 15.07 -7.04
CA VAL A 228 -7.42 16.42 -6.47
C VAL A 228 -7.79 16.34 -4.99
N GLN A 229 -7.17 17.17 -4.18
CA GLN A 229 -7.58 17.37 -2.79
C GLN A 229 -9.02 17.89 -2.75
N CYS A 230 -9.86 17.29 -1.94
CA CYS A 230 -11.26 17.66 -1.73
C CYS A 230 -11.59 17.66 -0.24
N ARG A 231 -12.75 18.18 0.13
CA ARG A 231 -13.26 18.17 1.50
C ARG A 231 -13.73 16.74 1.86
N LEU A 232 -13.76 16.43 3.15
CA LEU A 232 -14.26 15.12 3.62
C LEU A 232 -15.78 14.97 3.46
N ASP A 233 -16.50 16.09 3.43
CA ASP A 233 -17.94 16.14 3.26
C ASP A 233 -18.38 16.27 1.78
N ASP A 234 -17.43 16.34 0.83
CA ASP A 234 -17.75 16.24 -0.59
C ASP A 234 -18.24 14.82 -0.93
N ALA A 235 -19.20 14.72 -1.85
CA ALA A 235 -19.62 13.47 -2.46
C ALA A 235 -19.00 13.31 -3.86
N VAL A 236 -18.90 12.08 -4.35
CA VAL A 236 -18.35 11.81 -5.70
C VAL A 236 -19.22 12.48 -6.77
N GLU A 237 -20.52 12.53 -6.54
CA GLU A 237 -21.53 13.12 -7.41
C GLU A 237 -21.37 14.66 -7.56
N ASP A 238 -20.77 15.31 -6.57
CA ASP A 238 -20.48 16.75 -6.60
C ASP A 238 -19.36 17.12 -7.58
N TRP A 239 -18.67 16.09 -8.13
CA TRP A 239 -17.51 16.26 -8.98
C TRP A 239 -17.71 15.63 -10.38
N PRO A 240 -18.68 16.10 -11.17
CA PRO A 240 -18.80 15.71 -12.58
C PRO A 240 -17.57 16.18 -13.37
N ASP A 241 -17.41 15.66 -14.61
CA ASP A 241 -16.25 15.99 -15.45
C ASP A 241 -16.11 17.49 -15.72
N GLU A 242 -17.24 18.19 -15.85
CA GLU A 242 -17.33 19.64 -16.07
C GLU A 242 -16.75 20.47 -14.90
N ARG A 243 -16.72 19.90 -13.69
CA ARG A 243 -16.09 20.50 -12.52
C ARG A 243 -14.67 19.99 -12.32
N PHE A 244 -14.46 18.68 -12.47
CA PHE A 244 -13.18 18.05 -12.18
C PHE A 244 -12.04 18.56 -13.08
N TRP A 245 -12.23 18.55 -14.40
CA TRP A 245 -11.15 18.89 -15.35
C TRP A 245 -10.71 20.36 -15.26
N PRO A 246 -11.62 21.36 -15.19
CA PRO A 246 -11.20 22.74 -14.94
C PRO A 246 -10.47 22.91 -13.60
N GLU A 247 -10.94 22.26 -12.54
CA GLU A 247 -10.29 22.33 -11.23
C GLU A 247 -8.88 21.70 -11.25
N LEU A 248 -8.71 20.53 -11.86
CA LEU A 248 -7.40 19.93 -12.04
C LEU A 248 -6.47 20.86 -12.83
N ARG A 249 -6.94 21.41 -13.95
CA ARG A 249 -6.17 22.34 -14.79
C ARG A 249 -5.70 23.56 -14.02
N CYS A 250 -6.56 24.14 -13.17
CA CYS A 250 -6.22 25.31 -12.34
C CYS A 250 -5.16 25.02 -11.26
N ARG A 251 -4.93 23.74 -10.91
CA ARG A 251 -3.90 23.34 -9.92
C ARG A 251 -2.56 23.04 -10.53
N LEU A 252 -2.47 22.93 -11.86
CA LEU A 252 -1.25 22.64 -12.57
C LEU A 252 -0.58 23.95 -13.06
N PRO A 253 0.76 24.03 -13.13
CA PRO A 253 1.42 25.15 -13.79
C PRO A 253 1.11 25.14 -15.30
N GLY A 254 1.17 26.32 -15.96
CA GLY A 254 0.71 26.51 -17.32
C GLY A 254 1.26 25.48 -18.30
N GLU A 255 2.55 25.25 -18.29
CA GLU A 255 3.23 24.27 -19.18
C GLU A 255 2.76 22.80 -18.98
N VAL A 256 2.37 22.42 -17.77
CA VAL A 256 1.79 21.11 -17.46
C VAL A 256 0.31 21.08 -17.82
N ALA A 257 -0.41 22.16 -17.52
CA ALA A 257 -1.83 22.30 -17.82
C ALA A 257 -2.15 22.28 -19.33
N GLU A 258 -1.24 22.81 -20.16
CA GLU A 258 -1.36 22.78 -21.63
C GLU A 258 -1.29 21.37 -22.20
N ARG A 259 -0.54 20.47 -21.55
CA ARG A 259 -0.42 19.04 -21.95
C ARG A 259 -1.58 18.18 -21.48
N LEU A 260 -2.45 18.69 -20.59
CA LEU A 260 -3.57 17.94 -20.05
C LEU A 260 -4.62 17.64 -21.12
N VAL A 261 -4.75 16.37 -21.50
CA VAL A 261 -5.83 15.87 -22.34
C VAL A 261 -6.95 15.38 -21.44
N THR A 262 -8.15 15.93 -21.64
CA THR A 262 -9.36 15.58 -20.87
C THR A 262 -10.22 14.56 -21.63
N GLY A 263 -10.95 13.73 -20.91
CA GLY A 263 -11.85 12.73 -21.48
C GLY A 263 -12.88 12.28 -20.44
N PRO A 264 -13.81 11.38 -20.82
CA PRO A 264 -14.80 10.88 -19.88
C PRO A 264 -14.13 10.14 -18.69
N SER A 265 -14.64 10.38 -17.48
CA SER A 265 -14.28 9.59 -16.31
C SER A 265 -14.90 8.20 -16.40
N ILE A 266 -14.07 7.14 -16.41
CA ILE A 266 -14.54 5.76 -16.37
C ILE A 266 -14.67 5.23 -14.93
N GLU A 267 -14.02 5.88 -13.98
CA GLU A 267 -14.12 5.61 -12.54
C GLU A 267 -13.89 6.88 -11.76
N ARG A 268 -14.66 7.08 -10.70
CA ARG A 268 -14.45 8.12 -9.69
C ARG A 268 -14.47 7.53 -8.30
N SER A 269 -13.64 8.03 -7.42
CA SER A 269 -13.62 7.60 -6.03
C SER A 269 -13.16 8.73 -5.11
N LEU A 270 -13.70 8.76 -3.89
CA LEU A 270 -13.25 9.64 -2.83
C LEU A 270 -12.60 8.82 -1.73
N THR A 271 -11.40 9.20 -1.34
CA THR A 271 -10.62 8.47 -0.34
C THR A 271 -10.17 9.42 0.77
N PRO A 272 -10.68 9.25 2.00
CA PRO A 272 -10.15 9.95 3.17
C PRO A 272 -8.70 9.54 3.42
N LEU A 273 -7.87 10.48 3.89
CA LEU A 273 -6.48 10.20 4.20
C LEU A 273 -6.30 10.00 5.70
N ARG A 274 -5.54 8.97 6.06
CA ARG A 274 -5.12 8.72 7.45
C ARG A 274 -3.76 8.04 7.51
N SER A 275 -3.06 8.26 8.62
CA SER A 275 -1.94 7.43 9.07
C SER A 275 -2.42 6.58 10.24
N PHE A 276 -2.03 5.33 10.26
CA PHE A 276 -2.35 4.42 11.35
C PHE A 276 -1.21 3.43 11.54
N VAL A 277 -0.87 3.12 12.80
CA VAL A 277 0.11 2.08 13.16
C VAL A 277 -0.41 1.33 14.38
N ALA A 278 -0.33 0.00 14.34
CA ALA A 278 -0.62 -0.91 15.43
C ALA A 278 0.69 -1.52 15.97
N GLU A 279 0.89 -1.48 17.26
CA GLU A 279 2.06 -2.00 17.98
C GLU A 279 1.62 -2.85 19.18
N PRO A 280 2.16 -4.07 19.33
CA PRO A 280 3.11 -4.76 18.44
C PRO A 280 2.42 -5.35 17.20
N MET A 281 3.23 -5.70 16.18
CA MET A 281 2.75 -6.43 15.00
C MET A 281 2.72 -7.95 15.21
N ARG A 282 3.04 -8.42 16.42
CA ARG A 282 2.95 -9.82 16.83
C ARG A 282 2.33 -9.96 18.21
N TYR A 283 1.47 -10.97 18.37
CA TYR A 283 0.93 -11.39 19.65
C TYR A 283 0.87 -12.92 19.71
N GLY A 284 1.76 -13.51 20.49
CA GLY A 284 1.88 -14.97 20.58
C GLY A 284 2.14 -15.63 19.22
N ARG A 285 1.12 -16.33 18.72
CA ARG A 285 1.13 -17.03 17.43
C ARG A 285 0.46 -16.24 16.29
N LEU A 286 -0.06 -15.06 16.58
CA LEU A 286 -0.62 -14.13 15.60
C LEU A 286 0.43 -13.11 15.18
N VAL A 287 0.56 -12.88 13.86
CA VAL A 287 1.37 -11.82 13.25
C VAL A 287 0.51 -10.98 12.32
N LEU A 288 0.73 -9.67 12.29
CA LEU A 288 0.03 -8.73 11.42
C LEU A 288 0.96 -8.25 10.31
N ALA A 289 0.43 -8.08 9.08
CA ALA A 289 1.15 -7.50 7.96
C ALA A 289 0.24 -6.62 7.10
N GLY A 290 0.81 -5.61 6.45
CA GLY A 290 0.10 -4.68 5.58
C GLY A 290 -0.92 -3.82 6.33
N ASP A 291 -2.05 -3.51 5.68
CA ASP A 291 -3.09 -2.61 6.24
C ASP A 291 -3.73 -3.14 7.54
N ALA A 292 -3.52 -4.39 7.91
CA ALA A 292 -3.89 -4.92 9.22
C ALA A 292 -3.05 -4.30 10.35
N ALA A 293 -1.80 -3.95 10.06
CA ALA A 293 -0.86 -3.37 11.02
C ALA A 293 -0.68 -1.85 10.83
N HIS A 294 -0.66 -1.35 9.61
CA HIS A 294 -0.37 0.06 9.34
C HIS A 294 -1.03 0.59 8.07
N ILE A 295 -1.37 1.86 8.08
CA ILE A 295 -1.92 2.61 6.94
C ILE A 295 -1.14 3.90 6.81
N VAL A 296 -0.82 4.28 5.59
CA VAL A 296 -0.15 5.55 5.27
C VAL A 296 -0.94 6.31 4.21
N PRO A 297 -0.89 7.65 4.22
CA PRO A 297 -1.46 8.44 3.13
C PRO A 297 -0.86 8.00 1.78
N PRO A 298 -1.66 7.99 0.71
CA PRO A 298 -1.20 7.55 -0.61
C PRO A 298 -0.16 8.48 -1.23
N THR A 299 0.02 9.69 -0.70
CA THR A 299 0.97 10.71 -1.18
C THR A 299 2.39 10.18 -1.33
N GLY A 300 2.86 9.38 -0.38
CA GLY A 300 4.21 8.80 -0.42
C GLY A 300 4.32 7.51 -1.22
N ALA A 301 3.22 6.96 -1.74
CA ALA A 301 3.17 5.66 -2.43
C ALA A 301 3.77 4.50 -1.60
N LYS A 302 3.56 4.48 -0.27
CA LYS A 302 4.23 3.53 0.64
C LYS A 302 3.41 2.30 1.03
N GLY A 303 2.08 2.31 0.89
CA GLY A 303 1.22 1.26 1.46
C GLY A 303 1.55 -0.15 0.97
N LEU A 304 1.56 -0.38 -0.35
CA LEU A 304 1.91 -1.66 -0.95
C LEU A 304 3.35 -2.07 -0.63
N ASN A 305 4.27 -1.10 -0.70
CA ASN A 305 5.70 -1.31 -0.45
C ASN A 305 5.97 -1.73 1.01
N LEU A 306 5.28 -1.13 1.98
CA LEU A 306 5.33 -1.55 3.38
C LEU A 306 4.78 -2.95 3.58
N ALA A 307 3.62 -3.26 2.98
CA ALA A 307 3.03 -4.60 3.07
C ALA A 307 4.01 -5.68 2.58
N PHE A 308 4.74 -5.40 1.50
CA PHE A 308 5.75 -6.33 0.99
C PHE A 308 7.03 -6.36 1.83
N SER A 309 7.42 -5.24 2.44
CA SER A 309 8.53 -5.27 3.39
C SER A 309 8.21 -6.06 4.66
N ASP A 310 6.97 -6.01 5.15
CA ASP A 310 6.53 -6.86 6.26
C ASP A 310 6.68 -8.33 5.89
N VAL A 311 6.17 -8.70 4.72
CA VAL A 311 6.25 -10.09 4.21
C VAL A 311 7.70 -10.53 4.01
N HIS A 312 8.59 -9.64 3.55
CA HIS A 312 10.03 -9.90 3.41
C HIS A 312 10.67 -10.31 4.76
N TYR A 313 10.29 -9.66 5.86
CA TYR A 313 10.77 -10.04 7.19
C TYR A 313 10.05 -11.26 7.76
N LEU A 314 8.76 -11.39 7.50
CA LEU A 314 7.88 -12.39 8.10
C LEU A 314 8.07 -13.78 7.50
N ALA A 315 8.19 -13.89 6.17
CA ALA A 315 8.23 -15.20 5.50
C ALA A 315 9.39 -16.07 5.97
N PRO A 316 10.67 -15.61 5.99
CA PRO A 316 11.78 -16.44 6.49
C PRO A 316 11.64 -16.75 7.99
N ALA A 317 11.08 -15.84 8.79
CA ALA A 317 10.84 -16.06 10.22
C ALA A 317 9.81 -17.19 10.46
N LEU A 318 8.73 -17.22 9.67
CA LEU A 318 7.73 -18.30 9.71
C LEU A 318 8.33 -19.64 9.23
N VAL A 319 9.13 -19.63 8.15
CA VAL A 319 9.82 -20.82 7.65
C VAL A 319 10.72 -21.43 8.73
N ASP A 320 11.55 -20.61 9.38
CA ASP A 320 12.42 -21.07 10.47
C ASP A 320 11.62 -21.59 11.67
N ALA A 321 10.55 -20.92 12.03
CA ALA A 321 9.69 -21.33 13.14
C ALA A 321 8.99 -22.67 12.86
N VAL A 322 8.48 -22.86 11.63
CA VAL A 322 7.76 -24.08 11.24
C VAL A 322 8.72 -25.26 11.02
N ARG A 323 9.85 -25.03 10.33
CA ARG A 323 10.76 -26.10 9.93
C ARG A 323 11.81 -26.47 10.97
N ARG A 324 12.28 -25.47 11.72
CA ARG A 324 13.41 -25.60 12.66
C ARG A 324 13.01 -25.40 14.12
N GLY A 325 11.76 -24.97 14.38
CA GLY A 325 11.30 -24.62 15.72
C GLY A 325 11.93 -23.34 16.30
N SER A 326 12.64 -22.55 15.47
CA SER A 326 13.28 -21.31 15.92
C SER A 326 12.31 -20.14 15.83
N THR A 327 12.01 -19.49 16.96
CA THR A 327 11.14 -18.32 17.01
C THR A 327 11.87 -16.99 16.96
N THR A 328 13.21 -16.99 16.90
CA THR A 328 14.03 -15.77 16.97
C THR A 328 13.61 -14.71 15.94
N GLY A 329 13.43 -15.12 14.68
CA GLY A 329 13.01 -14.18 13.64
C GLY A 329 11.60 -13.62 13.88
N LEU A 330 10.68 -14.41 14.45
CA LEU A 330 9.34 -13.96 14.84
C LEU A 330 9.40 -13.04 16.06
N ASP A 331 10.29 -13.31 17.03
CA ASP A 331 10.45 -12.48 18.22
C ASP A 331 10.98 -11.08 17.84
N GLU A 332 11.82 -10.99 16.82
CA GLU A 332 12.36 -9.74 16.27
C GLU A 332 11.46 -9.07 15.23
N TYR A 333 10.46 -9.77 14.68
CA TYR A 333 9.67 -9.31 13.54
C TYR A 333 9.03 -7.94 13.77
N SER A 334 8.33 -7.79 14.91
CA SER A 334 7.63 -6.53 15.22
C SER A 334 8.58 -5.34 15.24
N ASP A 335 9.72 -5.46 15.89
CA ASP A 335 10.71 -4.38 16.01
C ASP A 335 11.36 -4.04 14.66
N ARG A 336 11.66 -5.05 13.85
CA ARG A 336 12.25 -4.85 12.51
C ARG A 336 11.27 -4.17 11.58
N ALA A 337 10.03 -4.65 11.49
CA ALA A 337 9.00 -4.09 10.65
C ALA A 337 8.65 -2.66 11.08
N LEU A 338 8.42 -2.41 12.38
CA LEU A 338 8.07 -1.10 12.90
C LEU A 338 9.13 -0.03 12.65
N ARG A 339 10.42 -0.37 12.71
CA ARG A 339 11.49 0.59 12.35
C ARG A 339 11.35 1.11 10.92
N ARG A 340 10.94 0.26 9.98
CA ARG A 340 10.68 0.66 8.60
C ARG A 340 9.34 1.39 8.46
N VAL A 341 8.29 0.86 9.10
CA VAL A 341 6.95 1.46 9.11
C VAL A 341 7.03 2.92 9.54
N TRP A 342 7.68 3.23 10.67
CA TRP A 342 7.79 4.60 11.17
C TRP A 342 8.59 5.53 10.24
N LYS A 343 9.62 5.03 9.55
CA LYS A 343 10.34 5.81 8.52
C LYS A 343 9.42 6.16 7.35
N ALA A 344 8.61 5.21 6.88
CA ALA A 344 7.67 5.42 5.79
C ALA A 344 6.48 6.30 6.19
N VAL A 345 5.96 6.13 7.43
CA VAL A 345 4.94 7.02 8.01
C VAL A 345 5.45 8.46 8.08
N ARG A 346 6.69 8.66 8.58
CA ARG A 346 7.33 9.97 8.62
C ARG A 346 7.41 10.61 7.24
N PHE A 347 7.89 9.86 6.23
CA PHE A 347 8.01 10.37 4.87
C PHE A 347 6.63 10.70 4.26
N SER A 348 5.67 9.80 4.39
CA SER A 348 4.31 10.00 3.87
C SER A 348 3.62 11.18 4.57
N TRP A 349 3.80 11.32 5.88
CA TRP A 349 3.30 12.47 6.65
C TRP A 349 3.93 13.78 6.18
N TRP A 350 5.26 13.82 6.08
CA TRP A 350 6.00 15.00 5.63
C TRP A 350 5.55 15.43 4.22
N LEU A 351 5.51 14.51 3.27
CA LEU A 351 5.10 14.83 1.91
C LEU A 351 3.62 15.24 1.83
N THR A 352 2.75 14.63 2.62
CA THR A 352 1.34 15.03 2.72
C THR A 352 1.23 16.44 3.28
N THR A 353 1.96 16.76 4.34
CA THR A 353 1.96 18.10 4.94
C THR A 353 2.54 19.15 3.99
N LEU A 354 3.57 18.80 3.24
CA LEU A 354 4.22 19.68 2.28
C LEU A 354 3.31 20.02 1.08
N MET A 355 2.58 19.02 0.55
CA MET A 355 1.89 19.16 -0.72
C MET A 355 0.42 19.58 -0.60
N HIS A 356 -0.20 19.43 0.58
CA HIS A 356 -1.62 19.70 0.76
C HIS A 356 -1.89 21.02 1.50
N ARG A 357 -3.07 21.59 1.24
CA ARG A 357 -3.60 22.73 2.01
C ARG A 357 -4.42 22.20 3.18
N PHE A 358 -4.14 22.70 4.36
CA PHE A 358 -4.91 22.39 5.57
C PHE A 358 -5.93 23.49 5.83
N GLY A 359 -7.16 23.11 6.18
CA GLY A 359 -8.16 24.07 6.60
C GLY A 359 -7.71 24.78 7.89
N GLY A 360 -7.73 26.12 7.88
CA GLY A 360 -7.23 26.90 8.99
C GLY A 360 -5.72 27.21 8.97
N SER A 361 -4.98 26.72 7.94
CA SER A 361 -3.61 27.18 7.71
C SER A 361 -3.59 28.68 7.47
N ASP A 362 -2.74 29.40 8.19
CA ASP A 362 -2.53 30.83 8.00
C ASP A 362 -1.45 31.11 6.92
N ASP A 363 -1.16 32.37 6.70
CA ASP A 363 -0.12 32.77 5.74
C ASP A 363 1.27 32.30 6.16
N PHE A 364 1.51 32.09 7.45
CA PHE A 364 2.78 31.58 7.94
C PHE A 364 3.01 30.12 7.50
N ASP A 365 2.00 29.25 7.69
CA ASP A 365 2.09 27.85 7.26
C ASP A 365 2.35 27.74 5.75
N ARG A 366 1.65 28.57 4.96
CA ARG A 366 1.87 28.64 3.51
C ARG A 366 3.31 29.03 3.16
N ARG A 367 3.86 30.05 3.83
CA ARG A 367 5.25 30.50 3.59
C ARG A 367 6.27 29.45 3.98
N ILE A 368 6.03 28.65 5.02
CA ILE A 368 6.88 27.53 5.38
C ILE A 368 6.82 26.43 4.31
N GLN A 369 5.65 26.09 3.79
CA GLN A 369 5.52 25.13 2.69
C GLN A 369 6.26 25.61 1.43
N GLU A 370 6.09 26.86 1.03
CA GLU A 370 6.81 27.46 -0.10
C GLU A 370 8.34 27.42 0.09
N ALA A 371 8.82 27.79 1.28
CA ALA A 371 10.25 27.78 1.59
C ALA A 371 10.84 26.36 1.56
N GLU A 372 10.12 25.36 2.05
CA GLU A 372 10.53 23.96 2.00
C GLU A 372 10.55 23.42 0.57
N LEU A 373 9.56 23.77 -0.27
CA LEU A 373 9.54 23.43 -1.68
C LEU A 373 10.67 24.11 -2.46
N ASP A 374 10.97 25.38 -2.16
CA ASP A 374 12.11 26.11 -2.74
C ASP A 374 13.43 25.48 -2.34
N TYR A 375 13.58 25.09 -1.08
CA TYR A 375 14.77 24.40 -0.59
C TYR A 375 14.94 23.04 -1.30
N LEU A 376 13.86 22.26 -1.41
CA LEU A 376 13.87 21.00 -2.14
C LEU A 376 14.24 21.18 -3.61
N ALA A 377 13.74 22.22 -4.27
CA ALA A 377 14.07 22.53 -5.66
C ALA A 377 15.53 22.96 -5.87
N GLY A 378 16.09 23.70 -4.92
CA GLY A 378 17.41 24.30 -5.03
C GLY A 378 18.57 23.49 -4.42
N SER A 379 18.28 22.47 -3.61
CA SER A 379 19.29 21.70 -2.86
C SER A 379 19.39 20.26 -3.32
N GLU A 380 20.55 19.86 -3.89
CA GLU A 380 20.78 18.46 -4.25
C GLU A 380 20.70 17.52 -3.03
N ALA A 381 21.14 17.96 -1.86
CA ALA A 381 21.04 17.17 -0.63
C ALA A 381 19.58 16.89 -0.24
N ALA A 382 18.71 17.90 -0.34
CA ALA A 382 17.28 17.75 -0.10
C ALA A 382 16.62 16.83 -1.14
N GLN A 383 16.95 17.02 -2.43
CA GLN A 383 16.47 16.14 -3.51
C GLN A 383 16.95 14.70 -3.31
N ARG A 384 18.18 14.47 -2.89
CA ARG A 384 18.72 13.14 -2.59
C ARG A 384 17.96 12.49 -1.43
N SER A 385 17.73 13.21 -0.34
CA SER A 385 16.95 12.71 0.79
C SER A 385 15.52 12.36 0.38
N PHE A 386 14.88 13.20 -0.43
CA PHE A 386 13.57 12.91 -1.02
C PHE A 386 13.61 11.65 -1.87
N ALA A 387 14.56 11.57 -2.82
CA ALA A 387 14.71 10.46 -3.76
C ALA A 387 14.94 9.12 -3.03
N GLU A 388 15.84 9.07 -2.04
CA GLU A 388 16.10 7.86 -1.24
C GLU A 388 14.85 7.34 -0.55
N ASN A 389 14.06 8.23 0.05
CA ASN A 389 12.80 7.86 0.67
C ASN A 389 11.76 7.43 -0.37
N TYR A 390 11.74 8.05 -1.56
CA TYR A 390 10.75 7.76 -2.59
C TYR A 390 11.01 6.42 -3.29
N VAL A 391 12.26 6.14 -3.69
CA VAL A 391 12.64 4.88 -4.35
C VAL A 391 12.69 3.68 -3.39
N GLY A 392 12.63 3.94 -2.09
CA GLY A 392 12.64 2.95 -1.01
C GLY A 392 13.98 2.85 -0.30
N LEU A 393 13.90 2.99 1.02
CA LEU A 393 15.02 2.70 1.91
C LEU A 393 15.34 1.20 1.86
N PRO A 394 16.57 0.77 2.14
CA PRO A 394 16.93 -0.66 2.21
C PRO A 394 16.01 -1.46 3.15
N LEU A 395 15.73 -2.73 2.76
CA LEU A 395 14.97 -3.69 3.55
C LEU A 395 15.79 -4.26 4.70
#